data_31bf26e36f46b3a51eedda4c1517b1df
#
_entry.id   31bf26e36f46b3a51eedda4c1517b1df
#
_cell.length_a   1.000
_cell.length_b   1.000
_cell.length_c   1.000
_cell.angle_alpha   90.00
_cell.angle_beta   90.00
_cell.angle_gamma   90.00
#
_symmetry.space_group_name_H-M   'P 1'
#
loop_
_entity.id
_entity.type
_entity.pdbx_description
1 polymer ?
#
loop_
_entity_poly.entity_id
_entity_poly.type
_entity_poly.pdbx_seq_one_letter_code
_entity_poly.pdbx_strand_id
1 'polypeptide(L)'
;LIGLEEWRTDVTMMAYHLRYLQKHYWKTKYSVNFPRMRPSENDGFQPNVIMNDRELAQLTFAMRIFDHDVDISYSTRESAEIRNHMATLGVTTMSAESKTEPGGYYSYPQTLEQFHVSDERKAIEVERDLRKLGREPVWKDWDQSFDFKR
;
A
#
# COMPACT_ATOMS: atom_id res chain seq x y z
N LEU A 1 5.16 -3.00 8.38
CA LEU A 1 6.09 -3.74 7.53
C LEU A 1 6.02 -5.21 7.91
N ILE A 2 5.64 -6.08 6.98
CA ILE A 2 5.36 -7.50 7.22
C ILE A 2 6.61 -8.32 6.88
N GLY A 3 7.06 -9.20 7.77
CA GLY A 3 8.17 -10.12 7.54
C GLY A 3 9.23 -10.19 8.62
N LEU A 4 9.15 -9.35 9.65
CA LEU A 4 10.05 -9.42 10.81
C LEU A 4 9.57 -10.44 11.85
N GLU A 5 8.26 -10.56 11.99
CA GLU A 5 7.61 -11.47 12.92
C GLU A 5 6.43 -12.18 12.22
N GLU A 6 5.77 -13.09 12.91
CA GLU A 6 4.57 -13.72 12.39
C GLU A 6 3.50 -12.66 12.07
N TRP A 7 3.07 -12.61 10.83
CA TRP A 7 2.26 -11.50 10.31
C TRP A 7 0.89 -11.35 11.03
N ARG A 8 0.32 -12.41 11.54
CA ARG A 8 -0.95 -12.33 12.29
C ARG A 8 -0.78 -11.60 13.62
N THR A 9 0.37 -11.78 14.25
CA THR A 9 0.75 -11.04 15.47
C THR A 9 0.91 -9.56 15.16
N ASP A 10 1.69 -9.22 14.15
CA ASP A 10 1.93 -7.84 13.72
C ASP A 10 0.62 -7.11 13.38
N VAL A 11 -0.25 -7.77 12.62
CA VAL A 11 -1.54 -7.20 12.19
C VAL A 11 -2.50 -7.04 13.37
N THR A 12 -2.49 -7.99 14.30
CA THR A 12 -3.31 -7.90 15.52
C THR A 12 -2.89 -6.68 16.35
N MET A 13 -1.59 -6.48 16.54
CA MET A 13 -1.07 -5.31 17.26
C MET A 13 -1.38 -4.00 16.53
N MET A 14 -1.28 -3.99 15.21
CA MET A 14 -1.68 -2.83 14.39
C MET A 14 -3.18 -2.54 14.53
N ALA A 15 -4.05 -3.55 14.55
CA ALA A 15 -5.48 -3.38 14.73
C ALA A 15 -5.81 -2.77 16.10
N TYR A 16 -5.16 -3.22 17.18
CA TYR A 16 -5.29 -2.58 18.50
C TYR A 16 -4.81 -1.12 18.48
N HIS A 17 -3.70 -0.86 17.83
CA HIS A 17 -3.18 0.51 17.70
C HIS A 17 -4.15 1.41 16.92
N LEU A 18 -4.71 0.92 15.81
CA LEU A 18 -5.72 1.64 15.03
C LEU A 18 -6.95 1.97 15.89
N ARG A 19 -7.47 1.01 16.66
CA ARG A 19 -8.60 1.26 17.58
C ARG A 19 -8.27 2.27 18.66
N TYR A 20 -7.05 2.21 19.20
CA TYR A 20 -6.58 3.22 20.15
C TYR A 20 -6.59 4.62 19.53
N LEU A 21 -6.03 4.77 18.33
CA LEU A 21 -5.97 6.05 17.62
C LEU A 21 -7.37 6.59 17.30
N GLN A 22 -8.26 5.75 16.79
CA GLN A 22 -9.65 6.13 16.47
C GLN A 22 -10.40 6.61 17.71
N LYS A 23 -10.19 5.97 18.85
CA LYS A 23 -10.82 6.36 20.10
C LYS A 23 -10.32 7.73 20.60
N HIS A 24 -9.05 8.04 20.46
CA HIS A 24 -8.44 9.25 21.01
C HIS A 24 -8.43 10.41 20.02
N TYR A 25 -8.39 10.10 18.72
CA TYR A 25 -8.30 11.08 17.64
C TYR A 25 -9.39 10.86 16.59
N TRP A 26 -10.61 10.83 17.05
CA TRP A 26 -11.81 10.48 16.27
C TRP A 26 -12.09 11.37 15.05
N LYS A 27 -11.49 12.56 14.96
CA LYS A 27 -11.60 13.45 13.79
C LYS A 27 -10.57 13.13 12.69
N THR A 28 -9.64 12.23 12.95
CA THR A 28 -8.57 11.86 12.02
C THR A 28 -9.05 10.75 11.10
N LYS A 29 -8.77 10.85 9.81
CA LYS A 29 -8.90 9.74 8.87
C LYS A 29 -7.63 8.90 8.92
N TYR A 30 -7.79 7.60 8.80
CA TYR A 30 -6.68 6.64 8.89
C TYR A 30 -6.54 5.88 7.59
N SER A 31 -5.30 5.63 7.22
CA SER A 31 -4.93 4.77 6.11
C SER A 31 -3.92 3.73 6.60
N VAL A 32 -4.09 2.48 6.17
CA VAL A 32 -3.18 1.38 6.46
C VAL A 32 -2.55 0.85 5.19
N ASN A 33 -1.29 0.42 5.29
CA ASN A 33 -0.56 -0.20 4.21
C ASN A 33 0.20 -1.42 4.77
N PHE A 34 0.30 -2.49 3.98
CA PHE A 34 0.91 -3.75 4.37
C PHE A 34 2.14 -4.08 3.51
N PRO A 35 3.19 -3.24 3.51
CA PRO A 35 4.37 -3.52 2.71
C PRO A 35 5.06 -4.79 3.20
N ARG A 36 5.16 -5.77 2.31
CA ARG A 36 5.85 -7.03 2.58
C ARG A 36 7.35 -6.85 2.42
N MET A 37 8.12 -7.39 3.37
CA MET A 37 9.55 -7.52 3.20
C MET A 37 9.86 -8.61 2.17
N ARG A 38 10.88 -8.36 1.38
CA ARG A 38 11.39 -9.32 0.40
C ARG A 38 12.87 -9.55 0.67
N PRO A 39 13.41 -10.72 0.30
CA PRO A 39 14.85 -10.94 0.34
C PRO A 39 15.60 -9.83 -0.38
N SER A 40 16.68 -9.35 0.19
CA SER A 40 17.57 -8.37 -0.44
C SER A 40 18.73 -9.07 -1.09
N GLU A 41 18.99 -8.76 -2.35
CA GLU A 41 20.12 -9.30 -3.10
C GLU A 41 21.44 -8.61 -2.72
N ASN A 42 21.37 -7.37 -2.21
CA ASN A 42 22.55 -6.55 -2.01
C ASN A 42 23.21 -6.73 -0.64
N ASP A 43 22.45 -7.01 0.40
CA ASP A 43 22.94 -7.08 1.79
C ASP A 43 22.72 -8.46 2.45
N GLY A 44 22.19 -9.42 1.69
CA GLY A 44 21.91 -10.78 2.19
C GLY A 44 20.76 -10.84 3.21
N PHE A 45 20.00 -9.75 3.40
CA PHE A 45 18.88 -9.74 4.32
C PHE A 45 17.82 -10.74 3.87
N GLN A 46 17.34 -11.54 4.82
CA GLN A 46 16.24 -12.46 4.64
C GLN A 46 15.14 -12.13 5.65
N PRO A 47 13.88 -11.94 5.24
CA PRO A 47 12.77 -11.79 6.19
C PRO A 47 12.55 -13.10 6.96
N ASN A 48 12.17 -12.98 8.23
CA ASN A 48 11.86 -14.16 9.06
C ASN A 48 10.62 -14.89 8.56
N VAL A 49 9.68 -14.14 7.97
CA VAL A 49 8.43 -14.67 7.40
C VAL A 49 8.21 -14.07 6.01
N ILE A 50 7.92 -14.92 5.05
CA ILE A 50 7.56 -14.51 3.69
C ILE A 50 6.05 -14.65 3.53
N MET A 51 5.35 -13.53 3.44
CA MET A 51 3.92 -13.50 3.17
C MET A 51 3.66 -13.65 1.67
N ASN A 52 2.86 -14.63 1.29
CA ASN A 52 2.43 -14.82 -0.10
C ASN A 52 1.19 -13.94 -0.46
N ASP A 53 0.79 -13.95 -1.73
CA ASP A 53 -0.30 -13.10 -2.23
C ASP A 53 -1.66 -13.49 -1.64
N ARG A 54 -1.89 -14.77 -1.39
CA ARG A 54 -3.13 -15.25 -0.75
C ARG A 54 -3.24 -14.75 0.69
N GLU A 55 -2.15 -14.76 1.42
CA GLU A 55 -2.10 -14.24 2.79
C GLU A 55 -2.29 -12.73 2.83
N LEU A 56 -1.71 -12.01 1.88
CA LEU A 56 -1.93 -10.56 1.74
C LEU A 56 -3.39 -10.24 1.42
N ALA A 57 -4.01 -11.01 0.53
CA ALA A 57 -5.44 -10.86 0.25
C ALA A 57 -6.30 -11.20 1.49
N GLN A 58 -5.97 -12.27 2.21
CA GLN A 58 -6.65 -12.63 3.46
C GLN A 58 -6.55 -11.51 4.49
N LEU A 59 -5.36 -10.93 4.67
CA LEU A 59 -5.14 -9.81 5.56
C LEU A 59 -5.99 -8.60 5.17
N THR A 60 -6.02 -8.27 3.88
CA THR A 60 -6.81 -7.13 3.36
C THR A 60 -8.30 -7.32 3.64
N PHE A 61 -8.84 -8.53 3.42
CA PHE A 61 -10.23 -8.82 3.72
C PHE A 61 -10.52 -8.79 5.22
N ALA A 62 -9.63 -9.36 6.03
CA ALA A 62 -9.76 -9.30 7.49
C ALA A 62 -9.78 -7.86 8.00
N MET A 63 -8.90 -7.00 7.47
CA MET A 63 -8.88 -5.59 7.83
C MET A 63 -10.15 -4.86 7.38
N ARG A 64 -10.68 -5.15 6.19
CA ARG A 64 -11.93 -4.56 5.70
C ARG A 64 -13.15 -4.99 6.53
N ILE A 65 -13.15 -6.22 7.03
CA ILE A 65 -14.19 -6.70 7.96
C ILE A 65 -14.03 -6.05 9.34
N PHE A 66 -12.79 -5.88 9.81
CA PHE A 66 -12.49 -5.25 11.09
C PHE A 66 -12.85 -3.78 11.10
N ASP A 67 -12.58 -3.07 10.00
CA ASP A 67 -12.86 -1.65 9.85
C ASP A 67 -13.23 -1.33 8.40
N HIS A 68 -14.50 -1.04 8.17
CA HIS A 68 -15.03 -0.78 6.83
C HIS A 68 -14.64 0.62 6.30
N ASP A 69 -14.31 1.57 7.17
CA ASP A 69 -14.01 2.96 6.81
C ASP A 69 -12.51 3.26 6.64
N VAL A 70 -11.63 2.38 7.14
CA VAL A 70 -10.21 2.61 7.03
C VAL A 70 -9.76 2.56 5.56
N ASP A 71 -8.96 3.51 5.14
CA ASP A 71 -8.31 3.44 3.84
C ASP A 71 -7.25 2.33 3.82
N ILE A 72 -7.31 1.47 2.80
CA ILE A 72 -6.28 0.44 2.58
C ILE A 72 -5.51 0.80 1.32
N SER A 73 -4.22 1.07 1.50
CA SER A 73 -3.32 1.50 0.44
C SER A 73 -2.41 0.38 -0.03
N TYR A 74 -2.24 0.24 -1.34
CA TYR A 74 -1.22 -0.63 -1.93
C TYR A 74 -0.16 0.20 -2.65
N SER A 75 1.10 -0.10 -2.35
CA SER A 75 2.24 0.56 -2.97
C SER A 75 2.72 -0.16 -4.24
N THR A 76 3.59 0.48 -4.98
CA THR A 76 4.27 -0.07 -6.18
C THR A 76 5.23 -1.23 -5.88
N ARG A 77 5.41 -1.59 -4.61
CA ARG A 77 6.15 -2.80 -4.20
C ARG A 77 5.43 -4.09 -4.60
N GLU A 78 4.11 -4.03 -4.72
CA GLU A 78 3.29 -5.15 -5.17
C GLU A 78 3.19 -5.16 -6.70
N SER A 79 3.07 -6.35 -7.28
CA SER A 79 2.98 -6.51 -8.74
C SER A 79 1.73 -5.86 -9.31
N ALA A 80 1.79 -5.46 -10.58
CA ALA A 80 0.64 -4.91 -11.30
C ALA A 80 -0.58 -5.84 -11.26
N GLU A 81 -0.35 -7.16 -11.33
CA GLU A 81 -1.40 -8.17 -11.31
C GLU A 81 -2.16 -8.18 -9.99
N ILE A 82 -1.46 -8.31 -8.85
CA ILE A 82 -2.13 -8.31 -7.55
C ILE A 82 -2.79 -6.98 -7.24
N ARG A 83 -2.18 -5.87 -7.63
CA ARG A 83 -2.75 -4.53 -7.43
C ARG A 83 -4.05 -4.36 -8.19
N ASN A 84 -4.10 -4.75 -9.46
CA ASN A 84 -5.31 -4.71 -10.27
C ASN A 84 -6.41 -5.60 -9.70
N HIS A 85 -6.05 -6.80 -9.25
CA HIS A 85 -7.00 -7.72 -8.66
C HIS A 85 -7.58 -7.14 -7.36
N MET A 86 -6.73 -6.67 -6.46
CA MET A 86 -7.15 -6.14 -5.15
C MET A 86 -7.88 -4.80 -5.24
N ALA A 87 -7.68 -4.01 -6.31
CA ALA A 87 -8.45 -2.79 -6.57
C ALA A 87 -9.95 -3.03 -6.68
N THR A 88 -10.35 -4.23 -7.05
CA THR A 88 -11.77 -4.62 -7.14
C THR A 88 -12.33 -5.20 -5.84
N LEU A 89 -11.47 -5.52 -4.87
CA LEU A 89 -11.83 -6.37 -3.72
C LEU A 89 -11.69 -5.69 -2.35
N GLY A 90 -11.04 -4.57 -2.23
CA GLY A 90 -10.96 -3.97 -0.89
C GLY A 90 -9.92 -2.87 -0.72
N VAL A 91 -9.02 -2.71 -1.68
CA VAL A 91 -8.05 -1.61 -1.69
C VAL A 91 -8.73 -0.32 -2.13
N THR A 92 -8.45 0.77 -1.44
CA THR A 92 -9.07 2.08 -1.69
C THR A 92 -8.10 3.09 -2.30
N THR A 93 -6.80 2.90 -2.07
CA THR A 93 -5.77 3.84 -2.51
C THR A 93 -4.59 3.08 -3.11
N MET A 94 -3.99 3.62 -4.16
CA MET A 94 -2.78 3.06 -4.77
C MET A 94 -1.78 4.16 -5.08
N SER A 95 -0.49 3.90 -4.80
CA SER A 95 0.57 4.73 -5.36
C SER A 95 0.88 4.32 -6.79
N ALA A 96 1.40 5.22 -7.58
CA ALA A 96 1.86 4.95 -8.93
C ALA A 96 3.15 5.71 -9.21
N GLU A 97 3.96 5.20 -10.14
CA GLU A 97 5.17 5.88 -10.62
C GLU A 97 6.17 6.24 -9.51
N SER A 98 6.22 5.42 -8.44
CA SER A 98 7.11 5.66 -7.30
C SER A 98 8.57 5.48 -7.72
N LYS A 99 9.42 6.40 -7.25
CA LYS A 99 10.87 6.38 -7.42
C LYS A 99 11.53 6.24 -6.05
N THR A 100 12.38 5.24 -5.88
CA THR A 100 12.97 4.89 -4.58
C THR A 100 14.47 5.18 -4.49
N GLU A 101 15.08 5.50 -5.63
CA GLU A 101 16.45 5.95 -5.73
C GLU A 101 16.59 7.43 -5.29
N PRO A 102 17.70 7.81 -4.66
CA PRO A 102 17.97 9.21 -4.30
C PRO A 102 17.93 10.13 -5.52
N GLY A 103 17.08 11.14 -5.48
CA GLY A 103 16.89 12.07 -6.61
C GLY A 103 16.08 11.52 -7.78
N GLY A 104 15.45 10.35 -7.66
CA GLY A 104 14.75 9.64 -8.73
C GLY A 104 13.64 10.43 -9.42
N TYR A 105 13.06 11.43 -8.77
CA TYR A 105 12.07 12.33 -9.38
C TYR A 105 12.67 13.51 -10.14
N TYR A 106 13.95 13.80 -9.95
CA TYR A 106 14.63 14.95 -10.57
C TYR A 106 15.71 14.55 -11.56
N SER A 107 16.52 13.58 -11.20
CA SER A 107 17.57 13.01 -12.05
C SER A 107 17.38 11.49 -12.10
N TYR A 108 17.91 10.84 -13.13
CA TYR A 108 17.91 9.37 -13.25
C TYR A 108 19.28 8.81 -12.85
N PRO A 109 19.70 8.87 -11.58
CA PRO A 109 20.91 8.18 -11.18
C PRO A 109 20.57 6.69 -11.16
N GLN A 110 21.32 5.87 -11.89
CA GLN A 110 21.27 4.41 -11.80
C GLN A 110 21.93 3.92 -10.49
N THR A 111 21.57 4.50 -9.36
CA THR A 111 22.22 4.20 -8.09
C THR A 111 21.20 3.76 -7.05
N LEU A 112 21.49 2.60 -6.47
CA LEU A 112 20.96 2.04 -5.22
C LEU A 112 19.48 2.38 -4.95
N GLU A 113 18.58 1.61 -5.54
CA GLU A 113 17.19 1.61 -5.12
C GLU A 113 17.09 1.28 -3.63
N GLN A 114 16.35 2.06 -2.88
CA GLN A 114 16.10 1.78 -1.46
C GLN A 114 15.31 0.47 -1.28
N PHE A 115 14.43 0.17 -2.22
CA PHE A 115 13.69 -1.09 -2.32
C PHE A 115 13.18 -1.28 -3.75
N HIS A 116 13.03 -2.53 -4.14
CA HIS A 116 12.54 -2.89 -5.46
C HIS A 116 11.09 -2.44 -5.71
N VAL A 117 10.88 -1.77 -6.83
CA VAL A 117 9.56 -1.40 -7.36
C VAL A 117 9.12 -2.49 -8.33
N SER A 118 8.05 -3.21 -7.99
CA SER A 118 7.52 -4.30 -8.84
C SER A 118 6.54 -3.81 -9.91
N ASP A 119 5.87 -2.69 -9.67
CA ASP A 119 4.95 -2.08 -10.63
C ASP A 119 5.50 -0.74 -11.09
N GLU A 120 6.15 -0.76 -12.24
CA GLU A 120 6.79 0.41 -12.86
C GLU A 120 5.86 1.21 -13.76
N ARG A 121 4.57 0.84 -13.84
CA ARG A 121 3.61 1.54 -14.69
C ARG A 121 3.52 3.01 -14.33
N LYS A 122 3.40 3.84 -15.37
CA LYS A 122 3.09 5.27 -15.20
C LYS A 122 1.71 5.45 -14.58
N ALA A 123 1.51 6.56 -13.89
CA ALA A 123 0.23 6.86 -13.25
C ALA A 123 -0.96 6.80 -14.21
N ILE A 124 -0.77 7.30 -15.46
CA ILE A 124 -1.80 7.24 -16.50
C ILE A 124 -2.12 5.81 -16.96
N GLU A 125 -1.16 4.89 -16.88
CA GLU A 125 -1.37 3.48 -17.23
C GLU A 125 -2.17 2.77 -16.14
N VAL A 126 -1.84 3.04 -14.87
CA VAL A 126 -2.60 2.53 -13.71
C VAL A 126 -4.04 3.05 -13.76
N GLU A 127 -4.24 4.35 -14.01
CA GLU A 127 -5.56 4.95 -14.17
C GLU A 127 -6.38 4.24 -15.27
N ARG A 128 -5.78 4.09 -16.46
CA ARG A 128 -6.43 3.41 -17.58
C ARG A 128 -6.85 1.97 -17.24
N ASP A 129 -5.98 1.23 -16.55
CA ASP A 129 -6.27 -0.16 -16.21
C ASP A 129 -7.34 -0.26 -15.12
N LEU A 130 -7.37 0.64 -14.15
CA LEU A 130 -8.45 0.75 -13.16
C LEU A 130 -9.80 1.06 -13.82
N ARG A 131 -9.82 1.96 -14.81
CA ARG A 131 -11.04 2.25 -15.58
C ARG A 131 -11.55 1.04 -16.35
N LYS A 132 -10.66 0.22 -16.94
CA LYS A 132 -11.05 -1.05 -17.60
C LYS A 132 -11.68 -2.04 -16.61
N LEU A 133 -11.28 -1.99 -15.34
CA LEU A 133 -11.85 -2.80 -14.26
C LEU A 133 -13.16 -2.21 -13.69
N GLY A 134 -13.71 -1.17 -14.33
CA GLY A 134 -14.94 -0.52 -13.89
C GLY A 134 -14.77 0.35 -12.64
N ARG A 135 -13.55 0.79 -12.32
CA ARG A 135 -13.26 1.71 -11.24
C ARG A 135 -13.10 3.12 -11.78
N GLU A 136 -13.49 4.10 -10.96
CA GLU A 136 -13.27 5.51 -11.24
C GLU A 136 -12.12 6.01 -10.34
N PRO A 137 -10.87 6.04 -10.85
CA PRO A 137 -9.75 6.53 -10.09
C PRO A 137 -9.84 8.05 -9.90
N VAL A 138 -9.64 8.48 -8.66
CA VAL A 138 -9.58 9.89 -8.27
C VAL A 138 -8.16 10.19 -7.85
N TRP A 139 -7.59 11.26 -8.38
CA TRP A 139 -6.29 11.75 -7.96
C TRP A 139 -6.40 12.32 -6.55
N LYS A 140 -5.54 11.90 -5.64
CA LYS A 140 -5.66 12.21 -4.23
C LYS A 140 -5.62 13.72 -3.94
N ASP A 141 -4.85 14.49 -4.71
CA ASP A 141 -4.76 15.95 -4.57
C ASP A 141 -6.07 16.68 -4.92
N TRP A 142 -7.02 15.97 -5.55
CA TRP A 142 -8.35 16.48 -5.91
C TRP A 142 -9.43 15.94 -4.97
N ASP A 143 -9.07 15.22 -3.94
CA ASP A 143 -10.01 14.74 -2.94
C ASP A 143 -10.54 15.93 -2.14
N GLN A 144 -11.87 16.12 -2.12
CA GLN A 144 -12.55 17.20 -1.40
C GLN A 144 -12.24 17.21 0.10
N SER A 145 -11.73 16.12 0.66
CA SER A 145 -11.30 16.08 2.07
C SER A 145 -10.11 17.02 2.35
N PHE A 146 -9.38 17.45 1.33
CA PHE A 146 -8.32 18.46 1.43
C PHE A 146 -8.81 19.90 1.20
N ASP A 147 -10.05 20.10 0.73
CA ASP A 147 -10.68 21.40 0.63
C ASP A 147 -11.10 21.88 2.03
N PHE A 148 -10.13 22.36 2.77
CA PHE A 148 -10.42 23.13 3.99
C PHE A 148 -11.08 24.45 3.58
N LYS A 149 -12.41 24.47 3.47
CA LYS A 149 -13.10 25.74 3.47
C LYS A 149 -12.82 26.42 4.82
N ARG A 150 -11.98 27.44 4.78
CA ARG A 150 -11.76 28.38 5.88
C ARG A 150 -13.04 29.18 6.14
#